data_3b666cd3dc6bdcb9ab75f6b753ff99b9
#
_entry.id   3b666cd3dc6bdcb9ab75f6b753ff99b9
#
_cell.length_a   1.000
_cell.length_b   1.000
_cell.length_c   1.000
_cell.angle_alpha   90.00
_cell.angle_beta   90.00
_cell.angle_gamma   90.00
#
_symmetry.space_group_name_H-M   'P 1'
#
loop_
_entity.id
_entity.type
_entity.pdbx_description
1 polymer ?
#
loop_
_entity_poly.entity_id
_entity_poly.type
_entity_poly.pdbx_seq_one_letter_code
_entity_poly.pdbx_strand_id
1 'polypeptide(L)'
;MNSTLRKWFPLVLFAAAPALLFAQEKQAAPKLTNEQMEHFLQTAKIVKIKELSVGVTDSRRANLDDGTLQHSAHVQSIDEHKAKFEGERGTEMNFVDTWMYNIAAYRLAGLLDINDMVPASVERKVDGKPCAVTWWIDDSMMEVDRKKKGLSSPDPDAWNHEMYVVRVFDQLIWNTDRNLQNLLIDPAWHIWMIDHTRAFRLYTSIKEPKDLVMCDRKLLGKLRELDAKSLAALKPYIGNGEIKGLLARRDKIVAFFDNQVKAKGEAAILYDRPAR
;
A
#
# COMPACT_ATOMS: atom_id res chain seq x y z
N MET A 1 86.47 19.19 -41.87
CA MET A 1 86.43 19.00 -40.40
C MET A 1 85.09 19.45 -39.94
N ASN A 2 84.11 18.50 -39.83
CA ASN A 2 82.78 18.78 -39.36
C ASN A 2 82.45 17.74 -38.31
N SER A 3 82.39 18.21 -37.06
CA SER A 3 81.94 17.40 -35.89
C SER A 3 80.46 17.54 -35.72
N THR A 4 79.72 16.47 -35.92
CA THR A 4 78.30 16.40 -35.65
C THR A 4 78.04 15.95 -34.18
N LEU A 5 77.55 16.86 -33.37
CA LEU A 5 77.08 16.61 -32.01
C LEU A 5 75.73 15.87 -32.05
N ARG A 6 75.70 14.62 -31.58
CA ARG A 6 74.47 13.81 -31.34
C ARG A 6 73.87 14.22 -29.99
N LYS A 7 72.68 14.88 -30.01
CA LYS A 7 71.88 15.16 -28.84
C LYS A 7 71.10 13.88 -28.44
N TRP A 8 71.36 13.41 -27.24
CA TRP A 8 70.57 12.37 -26.63
C TRP A 8 69.36 13.00 -25.93
N PHE A 9 68.13 12.60 -26.31
CA PHE A 9 66.89 12.89 -25.56
C PHE A 9 66.58 11.70 -24.66
N PRO A 10 66.34 11.90 -23.38
CA PRO A 10 65.84 10.80 -22.51
C PRO A 10 64.36 10.56 -22.77
N LEU A 11 64.02 9.31 -23.06
CA LEU A 11 62.66 8.81 -23.20
C LEU A 11 62.07 8.67 -21.78
N VAL A 12 61.14 9.57 -21.40
CA VAL A 12 60.37 9.45 -20.15
C VAL A 12 59.23 8.52 -20.42
N LEU A 13 59.29 7.29 -19.90
CA LEU A 13 58.17 6.35 -19.88
C LEU A 13 57.17 6.80 -18.80
N PHE A 14 56.00 7.31 -19.21
CA PHE A 14 54.84 7.46 -18.32
C PHE A 14 54.21 6.09 -18.12
N ALA A 15 54.37 5.52 -16.93
CA ALA A 15 53.62 4.37 -16.48
C ALA A 15 52.21 4.84 -16.12
N ALA A 16 51.20 4.57 -16.96
CA ALA A 16 49.82 4.76 -16.63
C ALA A 16 49.36 3.64 -15.66
N ALA A 17 49.19 3.98 -14.41
CA ALA A 17 48.54 3.08 -13.44
C ALA A 17 47.03 2.99 -13.76
N PRO A 18 46.45 1.80 -13.84
CA PRO A 18 44.98 1.67 -14.01
C PRO A 18 44.30 2.15 -12.75
N ALA A 19 43.51 3.23 -12.84
CA ALA A 19 42.59 3.65 -11.80
C ALA A 19 41.48 2.58 -11.69
N LEU A 20 41.57 1.72 -10.70
CA LEU A 20 40.46 0.84 -10.29
C LEU A 20 39.34 1.74 -9.76
N LEU A 21 38.36 2.04 -10.61
CA LEU A 21 37.05 2.55 -10.18
C LEU A 21 36.37 1.45 -9.36
N PHE A 22 36.48 1.54 -8.04
CA PHE A 22 35.58 0.84 -7.14
C PHE A 22 34.19 1.47 -7.33
N ALA A 23 33.33 0.80 -8.11
CA ALA A 23 31.90 1.06 -8.06
C ALA A 23 31.45 0.75 -6.62
N GLN A 24 31.25 1.78 -5.80
CA GLN A 24 30.57 1.62 -4.52
C GLN A 24 29.15 1.11 -4.84
N GLU A 25 28.92 -0.19 -4.64
CA GLU A 25 27.57 -0.72 -4.58
C GLU A 25 26.81 0.11 -3.54
N LYS A 26 25.82 0.85 -4.01
CA LYS A 26 24.94 1.63 -3.16
C LYS A 26 24.20 0.62 -2.29
N GLN A 27 24.71 0.37 -1.10
CA GLN A 27 24.09 -0.51 -0.12
C GLN A 27 22.65 -0.04 0.04
N ALA A 28 21.68 -0.89 -0.30
CA ALA A 28 20.27 -0.56 -0.16
C ALA A 28 20.04 -0.15 1.30
N ALA A 29 19.44 1.02 1.50
CA ALA A 29 19.10 1.48 2.85
C ALA A 29 18.26 0.39 3.53
N PRO A 30 18.49 0.10 4.82
CA PRO A 30 17.76 -0.93 5.54
C PRO A 30 16.26 -0.63 5.45
N LYS A 31 15.48 -1.64 5.10
CA LYS A 31 14.01 -1.53 5.02
C LYS A 31 13.49 -1.20 6.42
N LEU A 32 12.80 -0.07 6.56
CA LEU A 32 12.19 0.33 7.82
C LEU A 32 11.09 -0.64 8.23
N THR A 33 10.97 -0.91 9.53
CA THR A 33 9.80 -1.63 10.06
C THR A 33 8.56 -0.74 10.04
N ASN A 34 7.38 -1.34 10.16
CA ASN A 34 6.13 -0.57 10.24
C ASN A 34 6.14 0.40 11.43
N GLU A 35 6.65 -0.03 12.60
CA GLU A 35 6.75 0.81 13.79
C GLU A 35 7.69 2.00 13.57
N GLN A 36 8.79 1.81 12.84
CA GLN A 36 9.70 2.90 12.48
C GLN A 36 9.04 3.88 11.50
N MET A 37 8.28 3.36 10.51
CA MET A 37 7.51 4.21 9.59
C MET A 37 6.42 4.99 10.33
N GLU A 38 5.67 4.35 11.24
CA GLU A 38 4.64 5.01 12.06
C GLU A 38 5.26 6.11 12.92
N HIS A 39 6.36 5.82 13.61
CA HIS A 39 7.06 6.80 14.45
C HIS A 39 7.51 8.00 13.62
N PHE A 40 8.14 7.77 12.47
CA PHE A 40 8.55 8.84 11.56
C PHE A 40 7.37 9.69 11.10
N LEU A 41 6.28 9.07 10.65
CA LEU A 41 5.07 9.78 10.21
C LEU A 41 4.46 10.65 11.32
N GLN A 42 4.53 10.18 12.58
CA GLN A 42 4.00 10.91 13.74
C GLN A 42 4.88 12.07 14.16
N THR A 43 6.22 11.94 14.09
CA THR A 43 7.15 12.82 14.77
C THR A 43 7.99 13.71 13.85
N ALA A 44 8.32 13.24 12.62
CA ALA A 44 9.17 13.98 11.70
C ALA A 44 8.56 15.34 11.32
N LYS A 45 9.41 16.35 11.19
CA LYS A 45 8.99 17.72 10.83
C LYS A 45 8.46 17.75 9.40
N ILE A 46 7.28 18.34 9.19
CA ILE A 46 6.79 18.66 7.85
C ILE A 46 7.57 19.88 7.34
N VAL A 47 8.43 19.66 6.34
CA VAL A 47 9.28 20.72 5.75
C VAL A 47 8.62 21.36 4.52
N LYS A 48 7.73 20.65 3.86
CA LYS A 48 6.98 21.14 2.70
C LYS A 48 5.69 20.36 2.55
N ILE A 49 4.64 21.05 2.13
CA ILE A 49 3.37 20.43 1.77
C ILE A 49 2.87 21.03 0.44
N LYS A 50 2.29 20.19 -0.42
CA LYS A 50 1.72 20.59 -1.71
C LYS A 50 0.40 19.86 -1.93
N GLU A 51 -0.56 20.53 -2.53
CA GLU A 51 -1.77 19.87 -3.03
C GLU A 51 -1.44 18.95 -4.19
N LEU A 52 -2.14 17.82 -4.28
CA LEU A 52 -2.05 16.91 -5.40
C LEU A 52 -3.13 17.30 -6.43
N SER A 53 -2.73 17.35 -7.69
CA SER A 53 -3.64 17.66 -8.81
C SER A 53 -4.53 16.48 -9.20
N VAL A 54 -4.31 15.31 -8.61
CA VAL A 54 -5.05 14.07 -8.86
C VAL A 54 -5.80 13.69 -7.59
N GLY A 55 -7.12 13.57 -7.69
CA GLY A 55 -8.02 13.28 -6.57
C GLY A 55 -9.01 14.41 -6.31
N VAL A 56 -10.21 14.08 -5.81
CA VAL A 56 -11.33 15.01 -5.58
C VAL A 56 -11.37 15.48 -4.11
N THR A 57 -10.50 14.94 -3.24
CA THR A 57 -10.65 15.01 -1.79
C THR A 57 -9.37 15.50 -1.10
N ASP A 58 -9.15 16.82 -0.99
CA ASP A 58 -8.11 17.47 -0.17
C ASP A 58 -6.80 16.66 0.03
N SER A 59 -6.37 15.96 -1.04
CA SER A 59 -5.18 15.12 -1.04
C SER A 59 -3.93 15.96 -1.18
N ARG A 60 -3.00 15.84 -0.24
CA ARG A 60 -1.74 16.59 -0.23
C ARG A 60 -0.53 15.67 -0.10
N ARG A 61 0.59 16.08 -0.67
CA ARG A 61 1.89 15.43 -0.45
C ARG A 61 2.73 16.30 0.49
N ALA A 62 3.14 15.73 1.60
CA ALA A 62 4.08 16.36 2.54
C ALA A 62 5.46 15.72 2.40
N ASN A 63 6.52 16.53 2.49
CA ASN A 63 7.88 16.06 2.72
C ASN A 63 8.18 16.19 4.20
N LEU A 64 8.60 15.10 4.82
CA LEU A 64 8.93 15.00 6.23
C LEU A 64 10.44 14.81 6.41
N ASP A 65 10.98 15.31 7.52
CA ASP A 65 12.39 15.26 7.84
C ASP A 65 12.56 15.11 9.37
N ASP A 66 13.25 14.08 9.86
CA ASP A 66 13.60 13.89 11.26
C ASP A 66 15.08 14.20 11.58
N GLY A 67 15.82 14.72 10.58
CA GLY A 67 17.25 15.00 10.64
C GLY A 67 18.14 13.82 10.20
N THR A 68 17.60 12.62 10.09
CA THR A 68 18.31 11.43 9.58
C THR A 68 17.69 10.88 8.31
N LEU A 69 16.36 10.96 8.21
CA LEU A 69 15.57 10.50 7.07
C LEU A 69 14.72 11.63 6.54
N GLN A 70 14.72 11.77 5.22
CA GLN A 70 13.72 12.57 4.49
C GLN A 70 12.85 11.64 3.67
N HIS A 71 11.53 11.72 3.87
CA HIS A 71 10.58 10.91 3.12
C HIS A 71 9.28 11.67 2.88
N SER A 72 8.55 11.29 1.84
CA SER A 72 7.25 11.87 1.56
C SER A 72 6.13 11.12 2.27
N ALA A 73 5.01 11.82 2.52
CA ALA A 73 3.79 11.22 3.01
C ALA A 73 2.58 11.79 2.26
N HIS A 74 1.55 10.98 2.09
CA HIS A 74 0.23 11.43 1.69
C HIS A 74 -0.52 11.95 2.92
N VAL A 75 -1.15 13.11 2.82
CA VAL A 75 -1.95 13.73 3.88
C VAL A 75 -3.36 13.90 3.39
N GLN A 76 -4.33 13.35 4.11
CA GLN A 76 -5.74 13.38 3.76
C GLN A 76 -6.58 13.73 4.98
N SER A 77 -7.47 14.73 4.84
CA SER A 77 -8.30 15.27 5.93
C SER A 77 -9.80 15.24 5.62
N ILE A 78 -10.21 14.59 4.51
CA ILE A 78 -11.63 14.44 4.17
C ILE A 78 -12.40 13.76 5.31
N ASP A 79 -13.55 14.30 5.68
CA ASP A 79 -14.44 13.72 6.70
C ASP A 79 -15.88 14.11 6.37
N GLU A 80 -16.47 13.43 5.39
CA GLU A 80 -17.82 13.67 4.91
C GLU A 80 -18.79 12.59 5.35
N HIS A 81 -19.92 13.01 5.93
CA HIS A 81 -21.03 12.14 6.33
C HIS A 81 -22.32 12.67 5.71
N LYS A 82 -22.99 11.87 4.88
CA LYS A 82 -24.24 12.24 4.22
C LYS A 82 -25.28 11.14 4.42
N ALA A 83 -26.51 11.50 4.78
CA ALA A 83 -27.61 10.54 4.87
C ALA A 83 -27.87 9.86 3.53
N LYS A 84 -27.70 10.61 2.43
CA LYS A 84 -27.85 10.16 1.05
C LYS A 84 -26.78 10.80 0.18
N PHE A 85 -26.19 10.04 -0.71
CA PHE A 85 -25.26 10.49 -1.74
C PHE A 85 -25.70 9.96 -3.10
N GLU A 86 -25.82 10.85 -4.08
CA GLU A 86 -26.09 10.51 -5.47
C GLU A 86 -24.78 10.52 -6.27
N GLY A 87 -24.32 9.34 -6.66
CA GLY A 87 -23.10 9.19 -7.44
C GLY A 87 -23.39 8.53 -8.79
N GLU A 88 -22.39 8.43 -9.65
CA GLU A 88 -22.50 7.79 -10.97
C GLU A 88 -22.96 6.31 -10.89
N ARG A 89 -22.70 5.64 -9.77
CA ARG A 89 -23.08 4.23 -9.52
C ARG A 89 -24.44 4.09 -8.83
N GLY A 90 -25.20 5.19 -8.69
CA GLY A 90 -26.50 5.23 -8.04
C GLY A 90 -26.47 5.89 -6.65
N THR A 91 -27.56 5.68 -5.92
CA THR A 91 -27.76 6.23 -4.57
C THR A 91 -27.09 5.39 -3.51
N GLU A 92 -26.28 6.02 -2.66
CA GLU A 92 -25.72 5.41 -1.46
C GLU A 92 -26.32 6.04 -0.21
N MET A 93 -26.93 5.21 0.66
CA MET A 93 -27.45 5.65 1.95
C MET A 93 -26.36 5.53 3.01
N ASN A 94 -26.37 6.45 4.00
CA ASN A 94 -25.34 6.53 5.04
C ASN A 94 -23.93 6.62 4.45
N PHE A 95 -23.75 7.47 3.46
CA PHE A 95 -22.48 7.72 2.82
C PHE A 95 -21.47 8.27 3.81
N VAL A 96 -20.28 7.69 3.82
CA VAL A 96 -19.12 8.13 4.60
C VAL A 96 -17.90 8.15 3.71
N ASP A 97 -17.18 9.26 3.73
CA ASP A 97 -15.88 9.46 3.08
C ASP A 97 -14.96 10.10 4.11
N THR A 98 -14.10 9.29 4.77
CA THR A 98 -13.33 9.77 5.93
C THR A 98 -11.90 9.27 5.95
N TRP A 99 -10.97 10.17 6.29
CA TRP A 99 -9.55 9.87 6.48
C TRP A 99 -9.31 8.76 7.51
N MET A 100 -10.20 8.62 8.50
CA MET A 100 -10.10 7.61 9.56
C MET A 100 -10.05 6.18 9.01
N TYR A 101 -10.72 5.93 7.89
CA TYR A 101 -10.76 4.61 7.28
C TYR A 101 -9.42 4.17 6.66
N ASN A 102 -8.54 5.10 6.28
CA ASN A 102 -7.17 4.75 5.88
C ASN A 102 -6.38 4.12 7.03
N ILE A 103 -6.52 4.68 8.23
CA ILE A 103 -5.85 4.15 9.43
C ILE A 103 -6.47 2.83 9.86
N ALA A 104 -7.81 2.74 9.82
CA ALA A 104 -8.51 1.49 10.12
C ALA A 104 -8.10 0.36 9.17
N ALA A 105 -7.97 0.65 7.86
CA ALA A 105 -7.54 -0.31 6.85
C ALA A 105 -6.10 -0.78 7.10
N TYR A 106 -5.17 0.13 7.38
CA TYR A 106 -3.79 -0.21 7.72
C TYR A 106 -3.70 -1.10 8.97
N ARG A 107 -4.40 -0.74 10.06
CA ARG A 107 -4.42 -1.55 11.29
C ARG A 107 -5.05 -2.92 11.08
N LEU A 108 -6.14 -3.00 10.30
CA LEU A 108 -6.75 -4.27 9.94
C LEU A 108 -5.81 -5.12 9.08
N ALA A 109 -5.08 -4.52 8.14
CA ALA A 109 -4.08 -5.21 7.34
C ALA A 109 -2.99 -5.84 8.22
N GLY A 110 -2.56 -5.16 9.30
CA GLY A 110 -1.64 -5.72 10.29
C GLY A 110 -2.21 -6.94 11.01
N LEU A 111 -3.50 -6.91 11.41
CA LEU A 111 -4.17 -8.07 12.03
C LEU A 111 -4.28 -9.27 11.08
N LEU A 112 -4.33 -9.00 9.78
CA LEU A 112 -4.46 -10.01 8.73
C LEU A 112 -3.10 -10.45 8.14
N ASP A 113 -1.99 -9.86 8.60
CA ASP A 113 -0.64 -10.11 8.10
C ASP A 113 -0.48 -9.83 6.58
N ILE A 114 -1.12 -8.76 6.13
CA ILE A 114 -1.03 -8.20 4.78
C ILE A 114 -0.63 -6.70 4.79
N ASN A 115 0.00 -6.25 5.85
CA ASN A 115 0.46 -4.87 6.01
C ASN A 115 1.62 -4.50 5.07
N ASP A 116 2.18 -5.46 4.37
CA ASP A 116 3.07 -5.25 3.23
C ASP A 116 2.33 -4.81 1.94
N MET A 117 1.00 -4.81 1.95
CA MET A 117 0.15 -4.36 0.83
C MET A 117 -0.68 -3.10 1.14
N VAL A 118 -0.63 -2.59 2.38
CA VAL A 118 -1.30 -1.35 2.79
C VAL A 118 -0.28 -0.45 3.45
N PRO A 119 -0.01 0.75 2.91
CA PRO A 119 1.03 1.64 3.46
C PRO A 119 0.74 2.04 4.90
N ALA A 120 1.80 2.17 5.71
CA ALA A 120 1.70 2.65 7.09
C ALA A 120 0.94 3.98 7.14
N SER A 121 -0.06 4.07 8.00
CA SER A 121 -0.94 5.23 8.11
C SER A 121 -1.23 5.55 9.57
N VAL A 122 -1.02 6.81 9.95
CA VAL A 122 -1.17 7.29 11.33
C VAL A 122 -2.06 8.52 11.39
N GLU A 123 -2.68 8.72 12.55
CA GLU A 123 -3.35 9.98 12.86
C GLU A 123 -2.32 11.04 13.24
N ARG A 124 -2.45 12.22 12.64
CA ARG A 124 -1.65 13.40 12.99
C ARG A 124 -2.42 14.68 12.70
N LYS A 125 -2.22 15.71 13.52
CA LYS A 125 -2.71 17.06 13.19
C LYS A 125 -1.78 17.74 12.20
N VAL A 126 -2.33 18.19 11.07
CA VAL A 126 -1.64 18.97 10.05
C VAL A 126 -2.45 20.25 9.82
N ASP A 127 -1.82 21.41 9.95
CA ASP A 127 -2.49 22.74 9.90
C ASP A 127 -3.70 22.83 10.86
N GLY A 128 -3.55 22.23 12.05
CA GLY A 128 -4.59 22.23 13.10
C GLY A 128 -5.74 21.24 12.89
N LYS A 129 -5.81 20.54 11.75
CA LYS A 129 -6.85 19.54 11.43
C LYS A 129 -6.33 18.11 11.65
N PRO A 130 -7.14 17.19 12.20
CA PRO A 130 -6.80 15.78 12.24
C PRO A 130 -6.79 15.20 10.81
N CYS A 131 -5.79 14.37 10.52
CA CYS A 131 -5.56 13.82 9.19
C CYS A 131 -5.05 12.38 9.31
N ALA A 132 -5.24 11.60 8.26
CA ALA A 132 -4.40 10.44 7.98
C ALA A 132 -3.12 10.93 7.31
N VAL A 133 -1.96 10.54 7.87
CA VAL A 133 -0.64 10.73 7.28
C VAL A 133 -0.12 9.35 6.92
N THR A 134 -0.01 9.08 5.62
CA THR A 134 0.26 7.74 5.06
C THR A 134 1.60 7.74 4.35
N TRP A 135 2.39 6.68 4.57
CA TRP A 135 3.69 6.49 3.94
C TRP A 135 3.58 6.51 2.41
N TRP A 136 4.40 7.35 1.77
CA TRP A 136 4.43 7.45 0.32
C TRP A 136 5.18 6.26 -0.28
N ILE A 137 4.62 5.64 -1.30
CA ILE A 137 5.28 4.56 -2.03
C ILE A 137 6.07 5.15 -3.19
N ASP A 138 7.38 5.21 -3.02
CA ASP A 138 8.28 5.79 -4.02
C ASP A 138 8.36 4.91 -5.28
N ASP A 139 8.71 5.55 -6.40
CA ASP A 139 8.93 4.92 -7.71
C ASP A 139 7.79 4.01 -8.19
N SER A 140 6.60 4.15 -7.59
CA SER A 140 5.41 3.40 -7.97
C SER A 140 4.66 4.03 -9.13
N MET A 141 3.94 3.20 -9.88
CA MET A 141 2.97 3.64 -10.89
C MET A 141 1.56 3.25 -10.47
N MET A 142 0.57 4.02 -10.90
CA MET A 142 -0.84 3.62 -10.74
C MET A 142 -1.19 2.48 -11.69
N GLU A 143 -2.11 1.60 -11.29
CA GLU A 143 -2.61 0.51 -12.15
C GLU A 143 -3.23 1.04 -13.46
N VAL A 144 -3.85 2.21 -13.42
CA VAL A 144 -4.37 2.87 -14.64
C VAL A 144 -3.25 3.18 -15.64
N ASP A 145 -2.08 3.59 -15.16
CA ASP A 145 -0.94 3.91 -16.01
C ASP A 145 -0.24 2.65 -16.53
N ARG A 146 -0.15 1.60 -15.68
CA ARG A 146 0.32 0.28 -16.12
C ARG A 146 -0.50 -0.23 -17.31
N LYS A 147 -1.83 -0.17 -17.20
CA LYS A 147 -2.75 -0.60 -18.27
C LYS A 147 -2.61 0.25 -19.52
N LYS A 148 -2.55 1.58 -19.39
CA LYS A 148 -2.32 2.49 -20.53
C LYS A 148 -1.02 2.21 -21.27
N LYS A 149 0.04 1.83 -20.53
CA LYS A 149 1.36 1.48 -21.11
C LYS A 149 1.42 0.04 -21.63
N GLY A 150 0.38 -0.77 -21.47
CA GLY A 150 0.35 -2.17 -21.88
C GLY A 150 1.37 -3.06 -21.16
N LEU A 151 1.79 -2.67 -19.93
CA LEU A 151 2.78 -3.42 -19.17
C LEU A 151 2.14 -4.62 -18.48
N SER A 152 2.85 -5.76 -18.46
CA SER A 152 2.45 -6.99 -17.77
C SER A 152 3.52 -7.38 -16.76
N SER A 153 3.08 -7.99 -15.65
CA SER A 153 4.02 -8.55 -14.68
C SER A 153 4.88 -9.64 -15.34
N PRO A 154 6.17 -9.72 -15.02
CA PRO A 154 7.04 -10.81 -15.44
C PRO A 154 6.61 -12.15 -14.80
N ASP A 155 5.89 -12.12 -13.69
CA ASP A 155 5.30 -13.27 -13.01
C ASP A 155 3.78 -13.07 -12.88
N PRO A 156 2.99 -13.61 -13.83
CA PRO A 156 1.53 -13.50 -13.81
C PRO A 156 0.87 -14.20 -12.61
N ASP A 157 1.47 -15.28 -12.11
CA ASP A 157 0.90 -16.04 -10.99
C ASP A 157 1.08 -15.25 -9.68
N ALA A 158 2.28 -14.73 -9.41
CA ALA A 158 2.52 -13.84 -8.27
C ALA A 158 1.61 -12.60 -8.32
N TRP A 159 1.45 -12.00 -9.50
CA TRP A 159 0.52 -10.88 -9.72
C TRP A 159 -0.93 -11.25 -9.36
N ASN A 160 -1.41 -12.39 -9.86
CA ASN A 160 -2.76 -12.85 -9.58
C ASN A 160 -2.96 -13.14 -8.09
N HIS A 161 -1.97 -13.73 -7.42
CA HIS A 161 -2.01 -13.99 -5.99
C HIS A 161 -2.19 -12.71 -5.18
N GLU A 162 -1.47 -11.63 -5.50
CA GLU A 162 -1.67 -10.34 -4.84
C GLU A 162 -3.04 -9.73 -5.17
N MET A 163 -3.49 -9.81 -6.42
CA MET A 163 -4.82 -9.35 -6.79
C MET A 163 -5.95 -10.11 -6.08
N TYR A 164 -5.76 -11.38 -5.74
CA TYR A 164 -6.72 -12.13 -4.91
C TYR A 164 -6.75 -11.60 -3.47
N VAL A 165 -5.60 -11.23 -2.89
CA VAL A 165 -5.57 -10.54 -1.58
C VAL A 165 -6.34 -9.22 -1.64
N VAL A 166 -6.11 -8.39 -2.66
CA VAL A 166 -6.85 -7.13 -2.87
C VAL A 166 -8.36 -7.39 -2.87
N ARG A 167 -8.83 -8.38 -3.62
CA ARG A 167 -10.26 -8.71 -3.72
C ARG A 167 -10.85 -9.18 -2.39
N VAL A 168 -10.15 -10.06 -1.68
CA VAL A 168 -10.59 -10.55 -0.36
C VAL A 168 -10.67 -9.38 0.63
N PHE A 169 -9.65 -8.53 0.66
CA PHE A 169 -9.62 -7.38 1.57
C PHE A 169 -10.72 -6.36 1.25
N ASP A 170 -10.92 -6.00 -0.02
CA ASP A 170 -11.97 -5.07 -0.44
C ASP A 170 -13.39 -5.60 -0.14
N GLN A 171 -13.63 -6.92 -0.27
CA GLN A 171 -14.89 -7.53 0.15
C GLN A 171 -15.07 -7.48 1.68
N LEU A 172 -13.99 -7.72 2.44
CA LEU A 172 -14.02 -7.70 3.91
C LEU A 172 -14.37 -6.30 4.43
N ILE A 173 -13.70 -5.25 3.92
CA ILE A 173 -13.93 -3.87 4.36
C ILE A 173 -15.10 -3.19 3.63
N TRP A 174 -15.75 -3.88 2.67
CA TRP A 174 -16.77 -3.30 1.78
C TRP A 174 -16.29 -1.99 1.14
N ASN A 175 -15.19 -2.05 0.43
CA ASN A 175 -14.67 -0.89 -0.26
C ASN A 175 -15.57 -0.54 -1.47
N THR A 176 -16.07 0.70 -1.52
CA THR A 176 -16.95 1.16 -2.62
C THR A 176 -16.19 1.84 -3.74
N ASP A 177 -14.91 2.17 -3.51
CA ASP A 177 -14.12 2.98 -4.45
C ASP A 177 -12.80 2.36 -4.90
N ARG A 178 -12.68 1.03 -4.90
CA ARG A 178 -11.52 0.39 -5.52
C ARG A 178 -11.56 0.59 -7.02
N ASN A 179 -10.82 1.57 -7.50
CA ASN A 179 -10.59 1.85 -8.91
C ASN A 179 -9.09 1.69 -9.26
N LEU A 180 -8.73 1.86 -10.53
CA LEU A 180 -7.36 1.64 -11.01
C LEU A 180 -6.36 2.72 -10.55
N GLN A 181 -6.81 3.82 -9.98
CA GLN A 181 -5.94 4.86 -9.40
C GLN A 181 -5.62 4.56 -7.93
N ASN A 182 -6.41 3.70 -7.27
CA ASN A 182 -6.28 3.33 -5.87
C ASN A 182 -5.47 2.03 -5.67
N LEU A 183 -4.71 1.63 -6.70
CA LEU A 183 -3.69 0.60 -6.65
C LEU A 183 -2.39 1.16 -7.19
N LEU A 184 -1.31 1.04 -6.41
CA LEU A 184 0.04 1.36 -6.85
C LEU A 184 0.82 0.07 -7.06
N ILE A 185 1.75 0.12 -8.02
CA ILE A 185 2.63 -0.98 -8.38
C ILE A 185 4.04 -0.46 -8.28
N ASP A 186 4.83 -1.07 -7.40
CA ASP A 186 6.22 -0.72 -7.24
C ASP A 186 7.13 -1.37 -8.30
N PRO A 187 8.42 -1.02 -8.38
CA PRO A 187 9.34 -1.60 -9.35
C PRO A 187 9.54 -3.12 -9.24
N ALA A 188 9.23 -3.72 -8.08
CA ALA A 188 9.25 -5.16 -7.87
C ALA A 188 7.93 -5.85 -8.26
N TRP A 189 6.99 -5.13 -8.87
CA TRP A 189 5.65 -5.58 -9.25
C TRP A 189 4.75 -5.92 -8.06
N HIS A 190 5.06 -5.38 -6.89
CA HIS A 190 4.21 -5.51 -5.72
C HIS A 190 3.06 -4.52 -5.76
N ILE A 191 1.88 -4.97 -5.30
CA ILE A 191 0.64 -4.19 -5.30
C ILE A 191 0.42 -3.55 -3.93
N TRP A 192 0.22 -2.23 -3.94
CA TRP A 192 -0.14 -1.45 -2.77
C TRP A 192 -1.57 -0.94 -2.90
N MET A 193 -2.38 -1.23 -1.90
CA MET A 193 -3.75 -0.72 -1.77
C MET A 193 -3.72 0.64 -1.07
N ILE A 194 -4.20 1.67 -1.72
CA ILE A 194 -4.30 3.03 -1.18
C ILE A 194 -5.74 3.53 -1.21
N ASP A 195 -6.00 4.63 -0.54
CA ASP A 195 -7.28 5.33 -0.51
C ASP A 195 -8.47 4.45 -0.12
N HIS A 196 -8.61 4.22 1.20
CA HIS A 196 -9.70 3.43 1.77
C HIS A 196 -10.80 4.31 2.39
N THR A 197 -10.84 5.62 2.10
CA THR A 197 -11.75 6.60 2.73
C THR A 197 -13.23 6.24 2.58
N ARG A 198 -13.57 5.45 1.56
CA ARG A 198 -14.94 5.01 1.24
C ARG A 198 -15.16 3.50 1.51
N ALA A 199 -14.51 2.96 2.54
CA ALA A 199 -14.64 1.58 3.01
C ALA A 199 -15.57 1.44 4.22
N PHE A 200 -15.53 0.30 4.89
CA PHE A 200 -16.19 -0.03 6.16
C PHE A 200 -17.71 0.25 6.19
N ARG A 201 -18.41 -0.08 5.09
CA ARG A 201 -19.87 0.05 5.03
C ARG A 201 -20.57 -0.90 6.01
N LEU A 202 -21.77 -0.54 6.43
CA LEU A 202 -22.58 -1.29 7.42
C LEU A 202 -23.16 -2.59 6.87
N TYR A 203 -23.06 -2.86 5.58
CA TYR A 203 -23.60 -4.06 4.95
C TYR A 203 -22.95 -5.33 5.49
N THR A 204 -23.77 -6.34 5.71
CA THR A 204 -23.34 -7.65 6.24
C THR A 204 -23.15 -8.70 5.15
N SER A 205 -23.52 -8.41 3.89
CA SER A 205 -23.35 -9.31 2.73
C SER A 205 -21.97 -9.13 2.10
N ILE A 206 -21.50 -10.12 1.36
CA ILE A 206 -20.38 -9.96 0.42
C ILE A 206 -20.90 -9.17 -0.79
N LYS A 207 -20.14 -8.18 -1.26
CA LYS A 207 -20.54 -7.29 -2.36
C LYS A 207 -20.53 -8.03 -3.69
N GLU A 208 -19.42 -8.68 -4.02
CA GLU A 208 -19.18 -9.37 -5.29
C GLU A 208 -18.58 -10.75 -5.06
N PRO A 209 -19.39 -11.77 -4.70
CA PRO A 209 -18.87 -13.12 -4.39
C PRO A 209 -18.05 -13.76 -5.53
N LYS A 210 -18.36 -13.40 -6.80
CA LYS A 210 -17.61 -13.88 -7.98
C LYS A 210 -16.15 -13.44 -8.03
N ASP A 211 -15.79 -12.39 -7.30
CA ASP A 211 -14.41 -11.89 -7.23
C ASP A 211 -13.54 -12.72 -6.26
N LEU A 212 -14.16 -13.57 -5.42
CA LEU A 212 -13.47 -14.48 -4.52
C LEU A 212 -13.08 -15.77 -5.26
N VAL A 213 -11.96 -15.74 -5.98
CA VAL A 213 -11.50 -16.86 -6.83
C VAL A 213 -10.59 -17.81 -6.05
N MET A 214 -9.53 -17.28 -5.46
CA MET A 214 -8.57 -17.99 -4.62
C MET A 214 -8.24 -17.15 -3.38
N CYS A 215 -7.71 -17.79 -2.34
CA CYS A 215 -7.30 -17.12 -1.11
C CYS A 215 -5.89 -17.56 -0.68
N ASP A 216 -5.10 -16.62 -0.20
CA ASP A 216 -3.88 -16.95 0.52
C ASP A 216 -4.23 -17.73 1.79
N ARG A 217 -3.57 -18.86 2.01
CA ARG A 217 -3.81 -19.77 3.16
C ARG A 217 -3.64 -19.07 4.48
N LYS A 218 -2.59 -18.24 4.61
CA LYS A 218 -2.30 -17.48 5.82
C LYS A 218 -3.38 -16.43 6.07
N LEU A 219 -3.77 -15.68 5.06
CA LEU A 219 -4.86 -14.70 5.14
C LEU A 219 -6.18 -15.37 5.58
N LEU A 220 -6.54 -16.52 5.01
CA LEU A 220 -7.74 -17.25 5.42
C LEU A 220 -7.67 -17.70 6.91
N GLY A 221 -6.48 -18.14 7.35
CA GLY A 221 -6.21 -18.42 8.76
C GLY A 221 -6.44 -17.19 9.65
N LYS A 222 -5.88 -16.05 9.28
CA LYS A 222 -6.04 -14.78 9.99
C LYS A 222 -7.49 -14.28 10.01
N LEU A 223 -8.23 -14.47 8.92
CA LEU A 223 -9.66 -14.17 8.90
C LEU A 223 -10.44 -14.98 9.95
N ARG A 224 -10.11 -16.24 10.15
CA ARG A 224 -10.75 -17.08 11.19
C ARG A 224 -10.43 -16.61 12.61
N GLU A 225 -9.25 -16.05 12.84
CA GLU A 225 -8.79 -15.53 14.13
C GLU A 225 -9.40 -14.17 14.50
N LEU A 226 -9.90 -13.39 13.51
CA LEU A 226 -10.49 -12.08 13.78
C LEU A 226 -11.73 -12.20 14.65
N ASP A 227 -11.78 -11.41 15.72
CA ASP A 227 -12.93 -11.30 16.63
C ASP A 227 -13.14 -9.85 17.09
N ALA A 228 -14.17 -9.62 17.88
CA ALA A 228 -14.48 -8.29 18.42
C ALA A 228 -13.37 -7.74 19.33
N LYS A 229 -12.58 -8.61 19.97
CA LYS A 229 -11.48 -8.22 20.86
C LYS A 229 -10.27 -7.74 20.04
N SER A 230 -9.87 -8.51 19.02
CA SER A 230 -8.78 -8.11 18.13
C SER A 230 -9.12 -6.81 17.37
N LEU A 231 -10.38 -6.61 16.98
CA LEU A 231 -10.86 -5.39 16.32
C LEU A 231 -11.03 -4.18 17.27
N ALA A 232 -10.80 -4.33 18.57
CA ALA A 232 -10.89 -3.21 19.51
C ALA A 232 -9.90 -2.08 19.19
N ALA A 233 -8.74 -2.41 18.60
CA ALA A 233 -7.75 -1.43 18.17
C ALA A 233 -8.23 -0.51 17.03
N LEU A 234 -9.29 -0.89 16.31
CA LEU A 234 -9.88 -0.10 15.24
C LEU A 234 -10.94 0.89 15.74
N LYS A 235 -11.46 0.71 16.97
CA LYS A 235 -12.56 1.53 17.53
C LYS A 235 -12.36 3.05 17.49
N PRO A 236 -11.14 3.60 17.58
CA PRO A 236 -10.95 5.05 17.39
C PRO A 236 -11.33 5.55 16.00
N TYR A 237 -11.36 4.67 15.01
CA TYR A 237 -11.51 5.01 13.58
C TYR A 237 -12.78 4.46 12.94
N ILE A 238 -13.37 3.40 13.52
CA ILE A 238 -14.63 2.80 13.06
C ILE A 238 -15.54 2.49 14.24
N GLY A 239 -16.85 2.67 14.04
CA GLY A 239 -17.85 2.43 15.07
C GLY A 239 -18.25 0.95 15.23
N ASN A 240 -19.13 0.70 16.18
CA ASN A 240 -19.64 -0.67 16.44
C ASN A 240 -20.44 -1.24 15.25
N GLY A 241 -21.10 -0.38 14.48
CA GLY A 241 -21.85 -0.79 13.28
C GLY A 241 -20.94 -1.35 12.19
N GLU A 242 -19.86 -0.65 11.89
CA GLU A 242 -18.83 -1.07 10.93
C GLU A 242 -18.14 -2.36 11.38
N ILE A 243 -17.79 -2.48 12.67
CA ILE A 243 -17.21 -3.71 13.24
C ILE A 243 -18.18 -4.89 13.08
N LYS A 244 -19.47 -4.70 13.38
CA LYS A 244 -20.49 -5.74 13.19
C LYS A 244 -20.60 -6.16 11.72
N GLY A 245 -20.63 -5.20 10.81
CA GLY A 245 -20.66 -5.46 9.37
C GLY A 245 -19.42 -6.22 8.90
N LEU A 246 -18.23 -5.81 9.35
CA LEU A 246 -16.95 -6.46 9.04
C LEU A 246 -16.93 -7.92 9.51
N LEU A 247 -17.30 -8.21 10.76
CA LEU A 247 -17.34 -9.57 11.29
C LEU A 247 -18.34 -10.46 10.54
N ALA A 248 -19.51 -9.94 10.21
CA ALA A 248 -20.49 -10.69 9.43
C ALA A 248 -19.98 -11.03 8.01
N ARG A 249 -19.24 -10.11 7.37
CA ARG A 249 -18.60 -10.37 6.08
C ARG A 249 -17.45 -11.36 6.20
N ARG A 250 -16.60 -11.24 7.26
CA ARG A 250 -15.56 -12.19 7.59
C ARG A 250 -16.11 -13.63 7.65
N ASP A 251 -17.20 -13.84 8.40
CA ASP A 251 -17.83 -15.16 8.53
C ASP A 251 -18.27 -15.71 7.18
N LYS A 252 -18.84 -14.88 6.33
CA LYS A 252 -19.28 -15.27 4.98
C LYS A 252 -18.11 -15.56 4.03
N ILE A 253 -17.01 -14.80 4.10
CA ILE A 253 -15.80 -15.03 3.30
C ILE A 253 -15.17 -16.37 3.71
N VAL A 254 -15.03 -16.62 5.01
CA VAL A 254 -14.51 -17.90 5.53
C VAL A 254 -15.38 -19.07 5.07
N ALA A 255 -16.70 -18.99 5.28
CA ALA A 255 -17.63 -20.04 4.86
C ALA A 255 -17.61 -20.26 3.34
N PHE A 256 -17.46 -19.20 2.55
CA PHE A 256 -17.32 -19.29 1.09
C PHE A 256 -16.09 -20.14 0.71
N PHE A 257 -14.90 -19.78 1.22
CA PHE A 257 -13.69 -20.51 0.89
C PHE A 257 -13.68 -21.93 1.45
N ASP A 258 -14.22 -22.17 2.64
CA ASP A 258 -14.37 -23.53 3.20
C ASP A 258 -15.24 -24.42 2.29
N ASN A 259 -16.33 -23.89 1.76
CA ASN A 259 -17.19 -24.61 0.83
C ASN A 259 -16.49 -24.86 -0.52
N GLN A 260 -15.73 -23.87 -1.05
CA GLN A 260 -14.95 -24.06 -2.29
C GLN A 260 -13.86 -25.12 -2.11
N VAL A 261 -13.16 -25.13 -0.97
CA VAL A 261 -12.14 -26.14 -0.65
C VAL A 261 -12.78 -27.54 -0.57
N LYS A 262 -13.93 -27.69 0.07
CA LYS A 262 -14.68 -28.96 0.12
C LYS A 262 -15.09 -29.45 -1.26
N ALA A 263 -15.48 -28.53 -2.15
CA ALA A 263 -16.00 -28.87 -3.47
C ALA A 263 -14.89 -29.16 -4.50
N LYS A 264 -13.74 -28.46 -4.42
CA LYS A 264 -12.71 -28.45 -5.47
C LYS A 264 -11.32 -28.89 -4.99
N GLY A 265 -11.12 -29.08 -3.69
CA GLY A 265 -9.84 -29.36 -3.05
C GLY A 265 -9.03 -28.11 -2.74
N GLU A 266 -8.13 -28.20 -1.76
CA GLU A 266 -7.30 -27.07 -1.31
C GLU A 266 -6.43 -26.49 -2.43
N ALA A 267 -5.76 -27.33 -3.22
CA ALA A 267 -4.82 -26.91 -4.25
C ALA A 267 -5.46 -26.03 -5.34
N ALA A 268 -6.78 -26.16 -5.55
CA ALA A 268 -7.51 -25.33 -6.53
C ALA A 268 -7.97 -23.99 -5.97
N ILE A 269 -7.97 -23.82 -4.65
CA ILE A 269 -8.58 -22.66 -3.98
C ILE A 269 -7.60 -21.88 -3.14
N LEU A 270 -6.61 -22.56 -2.54
CA LEU A 270 -5.65 -21.94 -1.63
C LEU A 270 -4.24 -21.94 -2.24
N TYR A 271 -3.53 -20.84 -2.02
CA TYR A 271 -2.13 -20.69 -2.37
C TYR A 271 -1.33 -20.16 -1.17
N ASP A 272 -0.03 -20.22 -1.26
CA ASP A 272 0.88 -19.67 -0.26
C ASP A 272 1.60 -18.46 -0.87
N ARG A 273 1.32 -17.27 -0.36
CA ARG A 273 2.01 -16.04 -0.77
C ARG A 273 3.38 -16.00 -0.09
N PRO A 274 4.46 -15.69 -0.82
CA PRO A 274 5.78 -15.53 -0.20
C PRO A 274 5.76 -14.40 0.84
N ALA A 275 6.43 -14.61 1.98
CA ALA A 275 6.66 -13.57 2.96
C ALA A 275 7.58 -12.48 2.36
N ARG A 276 7.36 -11.21 2.71
CA ARG A 276 8.13 -10.06 2.20
C ARG A 276 8.72 -9.23 3.33
#